data_8d987d052c8f9ac735b7790e3ecddb02
#
_entry.id   8d987d052c8f9ac735b7790e3ecddb02
#
_cell.length_a   1.000
_cell.length_b   1.000
_cell.length_c   1.000
_cell.angle_alpha   90.00
_cell.angle_beta   90.00
_cell.angle_gamma   90.00
#
_symmetry.space_group_name_H-M   'P 1'
#
loop_
_entity.id
_entity.type
_entity.pdbx_description
1 polymer ?
#
loop_
_entity_poly.entity_id
_entity_poly.type
_entity_poly.pdbx_seq_one_letter_code
_entity_poly.pdbx_strand_id
1 'polypeptide(L)'
;MQNRKVYISGDLVPDNEAKISIYDSAVLLGDTVTESTRTFNYKPFKLIEHVERLYKSLKLTRIDPGMTKDEMIEVSENLLAVNKETYGDDEDCWLVHNISRGLSITGGNPTLQVSKATVMIYTQPMILLPWAKFYKEGCHAVTPSSRVIPSQSLDPRLKNRSRLFYTLGEMEAKLVDPDAQSIMLDIYGNVAENK
;
A
#
# COMPACT_ATOMS: atom_id res chain seq x y z
N MET A 1 20.34 9.39 1.36
CA MET A 1 19.19 8.74 0.69
C MET A 1 19.75 7.89 -0.41
N GLN A 2 19.36 6.63 -0.50
CA GLN A 2 19.80 5.75 -1.59
C GLN A 2 19.09 6.24 -2.87
N ASN A 3 19.79 6.27 -3.99
CA ASN A 3 19.36 6.86 -5.27
C ASN A 3 18.32 5.96 -6.00
N ARG A 4 17.29 5.49 -5.26
CA ARG A 4 16.22 4.64 -5.82
C ARG A 4 15.38 5.40 -6.84
N LYS A 5 14.90 4.68 -7.83
CA LYS A 5 13.91 5.18 -8.77
C LYS A 5 12.49 4.82 -8.31
N VAL A 6 11.56 5.68 -8.67
CA VAL A 6 10.12 5.53 -8.50
C VAL A 6 9.47 5.70 -9.86
N TYR A 7 8.51 4.83 -10.18
CA TYR A 7 7.68 5.03 -11.37
C TYR A 7 6.47 5.89 -10.99
N ILE A 8 6.27 6.98 -11.72
CA ILE A 8 5.09 7.84 -11.58
C ILE A 8 4.49 8.09 -12.96
N SER A 9 3.36 7.46 -13.26
CA SER A 9 2.49 7.72 -14.43
C SER A 9 3.21 7.80 -15.78
N GLY A 10 4.23 6.97 -15.98
CA GLY A 10 5.02 6.88 -17.23
C GLY A 10 6.49 7.18 -17.04
N ASP A 11 6.87 7.88 -15.99
CA ASP A 11 8.24 8.35 -15.78
C ASP A 11 8.94 7.60 -14.63
N LEU A 12 10.24 7.29 -14.81
CA LEU A 12 11.13 6.83 -13.76
C LEU A 12 11.91 8.02 -13.19
N VAL A 13 11.53 8.46 -12.00
CA VAL A 13 12.14 9.61 -11.32
C VAL A 13 12.95 9.18 -10.10
N PRO A 14 13.96 9.95 -9.65
CA PRO A 14 14.60 9.72 -8.36
C PRO A 14 13.60 9.80 -7.20
N ASP A 15 13.80 9.01 -6.14
CA ASP A 15 12.88 8.95 -5.00
C ASP A 15 12.68 10.30 -4.30
N ASN A 16 13.69 11.17 -4.27
CA ASN A 16 13.62 12.53 -3.72
C ASN A 16 12.87 13.52 -4.62
N GLU A 17 12.65 13.18 -5.89
CA GLU A 17 11.89 13.97 -6.86
C GLU A 17 10.48 13.45 -7.08
N ALA A 18 10.16 12.25 -6.54
CA ALA A 18 8.86 11.62 -6.63
C ALA A 18 7.80 12.43 -5.87
N LYS A 19 6.97 13.18 -6.59
CA LYS A 19 5.96 14.10 -6.03
C LYS A 19 4.63 13.88 -6.70
N ILE A 20 3.55 14.07 -5.93
CA ILE A 20 2.18 14.13 -6.45
C ILE A 20 1.57 15.49 -6.12
N SER A 21 0.57 15.88 -6.88
CA SER A 21 -0.15 17.12 -6.63
C SER A 21 -0.93 17.07 -5.31
N ILE A 22 -1.01 18.19 -4.59
CA ILE A 22 -1.94 18.32 -3.44
C ILE A 22 -3.41 18.20 -3.86
N TYR A 23 -3.71 18.40 -5.14
CA TYR A 23 -5.05 18.22 -5.73
C TYR A 23 -5.30 16.78 -6.21
N ASP A 24 -4.37 15.86 -6.00
CA ASP A 24 -4.62 14.45 -6.30
C ASP A 24 -5.68 13.87 -5.35
N SER A 25 -6.55 13.02 -5.86
CA SER A 25 -7.61 12.38 -5.07
C SER A 25 -7.07 11.54 -3.92
N ALA A 26 -5.84 11.03 -4.05
CA ALA A 26 -5.14 10.35 -2.96
C ALA A 26 -4.96 11.26 -1.74
N VAL A 27 -4.63 12.55 -1.97
CA VAL A 27 -4.38 13.53 -0.91
C VAL A 27 -5.69 14.10 -0.37
N LEU A 28 -6.60 14.50 -1.27
CA LEU A 28 -7.85 15.16 -0.89
C LEU A 28 -8.89 14.22 -0.27
N LEU A 29 -8.96 12.98 -0.75
CA LEU A 29 -10.05 12.06 -0.44
C LEU A 29 -9.58 10.71 0.11
N GLY A 30 -8.29 10.40 0.05
CA GLY A 30 -7.79 9.05 0.33
C GLY A 30 -8.23 8.01 -0.72
N ASP A 31 -8.65 8.46 -1.92
CA ASP A 31 -9.15 7.62 -3.01
C ASP A 31 -7.99 6.93 -3.74
N THR A 32 -7.41 5.94 -3.07
CA THR A 32 -6.23 5.22 -3.52
C THR A 32 -6.35 3.73 -3.28
N VAL A 33 -6.17 2.95 -4.33
CA VAL A 33 -6.00 1.50 -4.28
C VAL A 33 -4.51 1.19 -4.10
N THR A 34 -4.20 0.19 -3.27
CA THR A 34 -2.81 -0.20 -3.00
C THR A 34 -2.59 -1.69 -3.17
N GLU A 35 -1.38 -2.07 -3.51
CA GLU A 35 -0.91 -3.45 -3.47
C GLU A 35 0.56 -3.48 -3.02
N SER A 36 0.97 -4.59 -2.40
CA SER A 36 2.35 -4.75 -1.94
C SER A 36 2.79 -6.18 -2.18
N THR A 37 3.90 -6.33 -2.89
CA THR A 37 4.55 -7.60 -3.19
C THR A 37 5.90 -7.65 -2.49
N ARG A 38 6.16 -8.66 -1.67
CA ARG A 38 7.50 -8.84 -1.10
C ARG A 38 8.42 -9.54 -2.11
N THR A 39 9.71 -9.36 -1.93
CA THR A 39 10.72 -10.19 -2.60
C THR A 39 11.25 -11.29 -1.68
N PHE A 40 11.84 -12.32 -2.28
CA PHE A 40 12.71 -13.31 -1.67
C PHE A 40 13.95 -13.45 -2.54
N ASN A 41 15.12 -13.19 -1.99
CA ASN A 41 16.37 -13.05 -2.77
C ASN A 41 16.17 -12.07 -3.95
N TYR A 42 15.52 -10.95 -3.66
CA TYR A 42 15.17 -9.89 -4.61
C TYR A 42 14.24 -10.32 -5.76
N LYS A 43 13.64 -11.49 -5.72
CA LYS A 43 12.65 -11.96 -6.70
C LYS A 43 11.24 -11.69 -6.15
N PRO A 44 10.34 -11.02 -6.90
CA PRO A 44 9.00 -10.73 -6.44
C PRO A 44 8.20 -12.03 -6.26
N PHE A 45 7.60 -12.18 -5.09
CA PHE A 45 6.80 -13.36 -4.79
C PHE A 45 5.37 -13.17 -5.25
N LYS A 46 4.91 -14.02 -6.17
CA LYS A 46 3.53 -14.01 -6.70
C LYS A 46 3.09 -12.65 -7.27
N LEU A 47 3.97 -12.00 -8.04
CA LEU A 47 3.68 -10.68 -8.62
C LEU A 47 2.39 -10.68 -9.46
N ILE A 48 2.20 -11.73 -10.26
CA ILE A 48 1.01 -11.85 -11.14
C ILE A 48 -0.27 -11.85 -10.31
N GLU A 49 -0.36 -12.67 -9.25
CA GLU A 49 -1.52 -12.76 -8.38
C GLU A 49 -1.76 -11.45 -7.60
N HIS A 50 -0.68 -10.75 -7.22
CA HIS A 50 -0.78 -9.42 -6.61
C HIS A 50 -1.33 -8.38 -7.59
N VAL A 51 -0.85 -8.36 -8.83
CA VAL A 51 -1.37 -7.46 -9.87
C VAL A 51 -2.82 -7.81 -10.21
N GLU A 52 -3.18 -9.08 -10.27
CA GLU A 52 -4.59 -9.48 -10.45
C GLU A 52 -5.50 -8.95 -9.33
N ARG A 53 -5.05 -9.02 -8.06
CA ARG A 53 -5.80 -8.46 -6.93
C ARG A 53 -5.89 -6.95 -7.01
N LEU A 54 -4.81 -6.27 -7.39
CA LEU A 54 -4.81 -4.82 -7.65
C LEU A 54 -5.89 -4.45 -8.66
N TYR A 55 -5.94 -5.14 -9.80
CA TYR A 55 -6.95 -4.88 -10.84
C TYR A 55 -8.38 -5.23 -10.43
N LYS A 56 -8.58 -6.21 -9.55
CA LYS A 56 -9.90 -6.44 -8.92
C LYS A 56 -10.32 -5.23 -8.06
N SER A 57 -9.40 -4.67 -7.27
CA SER A 57 -9.67 -3.47 -6.47
C SER A 57 -9.92 -2.24 -7.34
N LEU A 58 -9.12 -2.03 -8.40
CA LEU A 58 -9.32 -0.95 -9.38
C LEU A 58 -10.69 -1.05 -10.07
N LYS A 59 -11.12 -2.26 -10.44
CA LYS A 59 -12.46 -2.50 -11.01
C LYS A 59 -13.57 -2.13 -10.02
N LEU A 60 -13.45 -2.50 -8.75
CA LEU A 60 -14.44 -2.17 -7.72
C LEU A 60 -14.55 -0.65 -7.51
N THR A 61 -13.45 0.06 -7.55
CA THR A 61 -13.41 1.53 -7.39
C THR A 61 -13.66 2.29 -8.69
N ARG A 62 -13.75 1.59 -9.83
CA ARG A 62 -13.86 2.18 -11.18
C ARG A 62 -12.72 3.17 -11.46
N ILE A 63 -11.51 2.84 -11.02
CA ILE A 63 -10.29 3.56 -11.38
C ILE A 63 -9.68 2.85 -12.58
N ASP A 64 -9.52 3.58 -13.69
CA ASP A 64 -8.77 3.12 -14.86
C ASP A 64 -7.31 3.57 -14.72
N PRO A 65 -6.35 2.64 -14.54
CA PRO A 65 -4.94 2.99 -14.43
C PRO A 65 -4.33 3.45 -15.77
N GLY A 66 -5.04 3.28 -16.88
CA GLY A 66 -4.56 3.62 -18.22
C GLY A 66 -3.50 2.66 -18.76
N MET A 67 -3.38 1.47 -18.18
CA MET A 67 -2.44 0.42 -18.59
C MET A 67 -3.02 -0.98 -18.30
N THR A 68 -2.58 -1.96 -19.07
CA THR A 68 -2.96 -3.37 -18.89
C THR A 68 -2.24 -4.01 -17.70
N LYS A 69 -2.68 -5.22 -17.32
CA LYS A 69 -2.00 -6.00 -16.28
C LYS A 69 -0.57 -6.38 -16.69
N ASP A 70 -0.38 -6.73 -17.95
CA ASP A 70 0.93 -7.15 -18.46
C ASP A 70 1.91 -5.96 -18.46
N GLU A 71 1.47 -4.77 -18.86
CA GLU A 71 2.26 -3.53 -18.75
C GLU A 71 2.57 -3.18 -17.29
N MET A 72 1.63 -3.39 -16.37
CA MET A 72 1.86 -3.19 -14.93
C MET A 72 2.94 -4.14 -14.38
N ILE A 73 2.92 -5.40 -14.82
CA ILE A 73 3.93 -6.40 -14.44
C ILE A 73 5.29 -6.00 -15.02
N GLU A 74 5.36 -5.66 -16.32
CA GLU A 74 6.59 -5.26 -17.00
C GLU A 74 7.24 -4.04 -16.33
N VAL A 75 6.47 -3.00 -16.04
CA VAL A 75 6.94 -1.81 -15.33
C VAL A 75 7.43 -2.15 -13.92
N SER A 76 6.76 -3.06 -13.23
CA SER A 76 7.14 -3.51 -11.89
C SER A 76 8.48 -4.25 -11.90
N GLU A 77 8.67 -5.16 -12.86
CA GLU A 77 9.92 -5.92 -13.02
C GLU A 77 11.08 -5.00 -13.44
N ASN A 78 10.82 -4.06 -14.37
CA ASN A 78 11.81 -3.07 -14.77
C ASN A 78 12.23 -2.18 -13.58
N LEU A 79 11.29 -1.73 -12.77
CA LEU A 79 11.61 -0.93 -11.58
C LEU A 79 12.46 -1.71 -10.57
N LEU A 80 12.15 -3.00 -10.35
CA LEU A 80 12.98 -3.86 -9.50
C LEU A 80 14.40 -3.99 -10.09
N ALA A 81 14.54 -4.23 -11.40
CA ALA A 81 15.83 -4.35 -12.06
C ALA A 81 16.67 -3.07 -11.91
N VAL A 82 16.07 -1.90 -12.15
CA VAL A 82 16.75 -0.59 -12.02
C VAL A 82 17.19 -0.31 -10.60
N ASN A 83 16.41 -0.74 -9.61
CA ASN A 83 16.70 -0.49 -8.19
C ASN A 83 17.62 -1.54 -7.55
N LYS A 84 17.96 -2.65 -8.25
CA LYS A 84 18.71 -3.76 -7.67
C LYS A 84 20.01 -3.32 -7.00
N GLU A 85 20.77 -2.46 -7.66
CA GLU A 85 22.08 -1.97 -7.17
C GLU A 85 21.97 -1.09 -5.91
N THR A 86 20.77 -0.62 -5.57
CA THR A 86 20.52 0.18 -4.36
C THR A 86 20.23 -0.67 -3.12
N TYR A 87 20.21 -2.00 -3.27
CA TYR A 87 20.02 -2.99 -2.22
C TYR A 87 21.24 -3.87 -2.08
N GLY A 88 21.57 -4.27 -0.87
CA GLY A 88 22.60 -5.26 -0.61
C GLY A 88 22.24 -6.64 -1.17
N ASP A 89 23.22 -7.54 -1.27
CA ASP A 89 23.03 -8.87 -1.86
C ASP A 89 21.97 -9.71 -1.15
N ASP A 90 21.84 -9.55 0.17
CA ASP A 90 20.90 -10.27 1.04
C ASP A 90 19.67 -9.43 1.43
N GLU A 91 19.50 -8.25 0.80
CA GLU A 91 18.38 -7.37 1.13
C GLU A 91 17.18 -7.62 0.24
N ASP A 92 16.05 -7.84 0.89
CA ASP A 92 14.74 -7.91 0.26
C ASP A 92 14.01 -6.56 0.33
N CYS A 93 13.01 -6.39 -0.51
CA CYS A 93 12.20 -5.18 -0.55
C CYS A 93 10.70 -5.49 -0.67
N TRP A 94 9.91 -4.50 -0.32
CA TRP A 94 8.53 -4.39 -0.75
C TRP A 94 8.47 -3.63 -2.08
N LEU A 95 7.80 -4.20 -3.06
CA LEU A 95 7.35 -3.53 -4.26
C LEU A 95 5.92 -3.05 -4.00
N VAL A 96 5.71 -1.75 -4.00
CA VAL A 96 4.43 -1.14 -3.60
C VAL A 96 3.81 -0.42 -4.78
N HIS A 97 2.53 -0.70 -5.02
CA HIS A 97 1.70 0.02 -5.97
C HIS A 97 0.71 0.89 -5.20
N ASN A 98 0.59 2.15 -5.56
CA ASN A 98 -0.48 3.03 -5.14
C ASN A 98 -1.07 3.68 -6.39
N ILE A 99 -2.37 3.53 -6.60
CA ILE A 99 -3.05 4.07 -7.78
C ILE A 99 -4.24 4.88 -7.30
N SER A 100 -4.20 6.19 -7.59
CA SER A 100 -5.32 7.09 -7.30
C SER A 100 -6.14 7.36 -8.56
N ARG A 101 -7.31 7.95 -8.38
CA ARG A 101 -8.16 8.41 -9.50
C ARG A 101 -7.55 9.59 -10.27
N GLY A 102 -6.43 10.15 -9.80
CA GLY A 102 -5.78 11.32 -10.39
C GLY A 102 -6.26 12.63 -9.80
N LEU A 103 -6.08 13.71 -10.56
CA LEU A 103 -6.44 15.04 -10.08
C LEU A 103 -7.95 15.17 -9.85
N SER A 104 -8.31 15.63 -8.66
CA SER A 104 -9.69 15.97 -8.33
C SER A 104 -9.96 17.42 -8.69
N ILE A 105 -10.88 17.65 -9.63
CA ILE A 105 -11.31 18.99 -9.98
C ILE A 105 -12.39 19.41 -8.99
N THR A 106 -12.15 20.51 -8.27
CA THR A 106 -13.09 21.07 -7.30
C THR A 106 -14.43 21.40 -8.00
N GLY A 107 -15.53 20.87 -7.47
CA GLY A 107 -16.87 21.04 -8.04
C GLY A 107 -17.26 20.00 -9.11
N GLY A 108 -16.36 19.09 -9.47
CA GLY A 108 -16.66 17.96 -10.34
C GLY A 108 -17.43 16.84 -9.61
N ASN A 109 -18.02 15.92 -10.38
CA ASN A 109 -18.57 14.71 -9.82
C ASN A 109 -17.41 13.78 -9.37
N PRO A 110 -17.23 13.51 -8.07
CA PRO A 110 -16.11 12.70 -7.58
C PRO A 110 -16.15 11.25 -8.06
N THR A 111 -17.28 10.80 -8.61
CA THR A 111 -17.43 9.45 -9.17
C THR A 111 -16.90 9.32 -10.59
N LEU A 112 -16.60 10.42 -11.25
CA LEU A 112 -16.04 10.44 -12.59
C LEU A 112 -14.54 10.68 -12.54
N GLN A 113 -13.80 9.77 -13.17
CA GLN A 113 -12.38 10.00 -13.41
C GLN A 113 -12.24 11.02 -14.55
N VAL A 114 -11.94 12.24 -14.20
CA VAL A 114 -11.81 13.37 -15.16
C VAL A 114 -10.36 13.62 -15.60
N SER A 115 -9.41 12.98 -14.93
CA SER A 115 -8.00 13.00 -15.29
C SER A 115 -7.46 11.57 -15.44
N LYS A 116 -6.24 11.43 -15.96
CA LYS A 116 -5.55 10.14 -15.90
C LYS A 116 -5.31 9.77 -14.44
N ALA A 117 -5.38 8.49 -14.11
CA ALA A 117 -4.98 7.98 -12.82
C ALA A 117 -3.52 8.35 -12.52
N THR A 118 -3.22 8.60 -11.25
CA THR A 118 -1.83 8.70 -10.82
C THR A 118 -1.37 7.31 -10.41
N VAL A 119 -0.50 6.71 -11.21
CA VAL A 119 0.10 5.40 -10.96
C VAL A 119 1.46 5.60 -10.31
N MET A 120 1.62 5.13 -9.09
CA MET A 120 2.86 5.23 -8.31
C MET A 120 3.34 3.82 -7.98
N ILE A 121 4.55 3.46 -8.42
CA ILE A 121 5.18 2.18 -8.10
C ILE A 121 6.57 2.47 -7.54
N TYR A 122 6.88 1.90 -6.38
CA TYR A 122 8.15 2.13 -5.70
C TYR A 122 8.59 0.93 -4.87
N THR A 123 9.87 0.90 -4.51
CA THR A 123 10.43 -0.12 -3.63
C THR A 123 10.75 0.45 -2.26
N GLN A 124 10.56 -0.36 -1.21
CA GLN A 124 10.94 -0.03 0.17
C GLN A 124 11.76 -1.19 0.75
N PRO A 125 12.86 -0.93 1.48
CA PRO A 125 13.61 -1.97 2.15
C PRO A 125 12.72 -2.76 3.11
N MET A 126 12.90 -4.08 3.12
CA MET A 126 12.22 -4.95 4.08
C MET A 126 13.09 -5.10 5.32
N ILE A 127 12.84 -4.26 6.32
CA ILE A 127 13.59 -4.28 7.58
C ILE A 127 12.91 -5.26 8.53
N LEU A 128 13.42 -6.49 8.63
CA LEU A 128 12.86 -7.56 9.47
C LEU A 128 13.49 -7.61 10.88
N LEU A 129 14.62 -6.98 11.11
CA LEU A 129 15.35 -7.04 12.37
C LEU A 129 14.51 -6.68 13.62
N PRO A 130 13.68 -5.63 13.63
CA PRO A 130 12.82 -5.31 14.77
C PRO A 130 11.79 -6.39 15.09
N TRP A 131 11.46 -7.25 14.11
CA TRP A 131 10.46 -8.30 14.22
C TRP A 131 11.08 -9.66 14.60
N ALA A 132 12.42 -9.78 14.48
CA ALA A 132 13.11 -11.06 14.65
C ALA A 132 12.87 -11.68 16.05
N LYS A 133 12.79 -10.87 17.09
CA LYS A 133 12.50 -11.32 18.47
C LYS A 133 11.14 -12.02 18.57
N PHE A 134 10.13 -11.55 17.84
CA PHE A 134 8.77 -12.06 17.91
C PHE A 134 8.61 -13.49 17.35
N TYR A 135 9.54 -13.94 16.52
CA TYR A 135 9.55 -15.34 16.04
C TYR A 135 9.88 -16.34 17.13
N LYS A 136 10.58 -15.91 18.20
CA LYS A 136 10.95 -16.78 19.34
C LYS A 136 10.08 -16.51 20.56
N GLU A 137 9.80 -15.28 20.86
CA GLU A 137 9.18 -14.83 22.10
C GLU A 137 7.68 -14.56 21.96
N GLY A 138 7.19 -14.47 20.71
CA GLY A 138 5.87 -13.92 20.46
C GLY A 138 5.83 -12.42 20.70
N CYS A 139 4.65 -11.83 20.62
CA CYS A 139 4.42 -10.44 20.97
C CYS A 139 3.17 -10.31 21.85
N HIS A 140 3.14 -9.30 22.70
CA HIS A 140 1.92 -8.92 23.41
C HIS A 140 0.92 -8.35 22.41
N ALA A 141 -0.30 -8.84 22.44
CA ALA A 141 -1.39 -8.39 21.60
C ALA A 141 -2.48 -7.73 22.44
N VAL A 142 -2.89 -6.54 22.04
CA VAL A 142 -3.95 -5.77 22.71
C VAL A 142 -5.08 -5.53 21.72
N THR A 143 -6.31 -5.72 22.20
CA THR A 143 -7.52 -5.41 21.45
C THR A 143 -7.94 -3.98 21.78
N PRO A 144 -7.80 -3.01 20.85
CA PRO A 144 -8.17 -1.62 21.09
C PRO A 144 -9.70 -1.43 21.07
N SER A 145 -10.17 -0.26 21.52
CA SER A 145 -11.58 0.14 21.41
C SER A 145 -11.97 0.47 19.96
N SER A 146 -11.04 0.98 19.18
CA SER A 146 -11.19 1.24 17.73
C SER A 146 -11.57 -0.04 16.98
N ARG A 147 -12.44 0.10 15.97
CA ARG A 147 -12.91 -1.02 15.14
C ARG A 147 -12.49 -0.82 13.68
N VAL A 148 -12.39 -1.93 12.93
CA VAL A 148 -12.23 -1.84 11.47
C VAL A 148 -13.48 -1.24 10.85
N ILE A 149 -13.30 -0.66 9.65
CA ILE A 149 -14.42 -0.09 8.88
C ILE A 149 -15.43 -1.21 8.59
N PRO A 150 -16.72 -1.03 8.91
CA PRO A 150 -17.75 -2.03 8.63
C PRO A 150 -17.84 -2.36 7.15
N SER A 151 -18.08 -3.63 6.82
CA SER A 151 -18.20 -4.11 5.43
C SER A 151 -19.35 -3.43 4.66
N GLN A 152 -20.35 -2.90 5.36
CA GLN A 152 -21.44 -2.11 4.78
C GLN A 152 -20.97 -0.73 4.30
N SER A 153 -19.89 -0.20 4.88
CA SER A 153 -19.34 1.12 4.53
C SER A 153 -18.25 1.02 3.49
N LEU A 154 -17.44 -0.03 3.55
CA LEU A 154 -16.35 -0.27 2.61
C LEU A 154 -16.13 -1.77 2.43
N ASP A 155 -16.22 -2.24 1.19
CA ASP A 155 -16.00 -3.65 0.86
C ASP A 155 -14.60 -4.10 1.32
N PRO A 156 -14.47 -5.09 2.22
CA PRO A 156 -13.17 -5.53 2.76
C PRO A 156 -12.27 -6.21 1.71
N ARG A 157 -12.81 -6.59 0.55
CA ARG A 157 -12.03 -7.11 -0.59
C ARG A 157 -11.25 -6.01 -1.29
N LEU A 158 -11.63 -4.75 -1.09
CA LEU A 158 -10.94 -3.59 -1.62
C LEU A 158 -9.68 -3.31 -0.79
N LYS A 159 -8.53 -3.46 -1.42
CA LYS A 159 -7.26 -3.07 -0.78
C LYS A 159 -7.02 -1.57 -0.97
N ASN A 160 -7.63 -0.76 -0.09
CA ASN A 160 -7.47 0.70 -0.09
C ASN A 160 -6.26 1.13 0.76
N ARG A 161 -5.83 2.38 0.59
CA ARG A 161 -4.69 2.96 1.31
C ARG A 161 -5.08 3.73 2.57
N SER A 162 -6.36 3.94 2.83
CA SER A 162 -6.81 4.62 4.06
C SER A 162 -6.61 3.69 5.27
N ARG A 163 -5.60 4.00 6.10
CA ARG A 163 -5.16 3.16 7.22
C ARG A 163 -5.28 3.87 8.58
N LEU A 164 -6.02 4.98 8.65
CA LEU A 164 -6.11 5.80 9.86
C LEU A 164 -6.64 5.00 11.06
N PHE A 165 -7.66 4.17 10.85
CA PHE A 165 -8.24 3.36 11.94
C PHE A 165 -7.24 2.34 12.52
N TYR A 166 -6.33 1.78 11.71
CA TYR A 166 -5.25 0.94 12.22
C TYR A 166 -4.26 1.74 13.07
N THR A 167 -3.91 2.96 12.62
CA THR A 167 -3.02 3.83 13.37
C THR A 167 -3.60 4.19 14.73
N LEU A 168 -4.90 4.50 14.80
CA LEU A 168 -5.60 4.76 16.06
C LEU A 168 -5.57 3.53 16.99
N GLY A 169 -5.90 2.35 16.45
CA GLY A 169 -5.86 1.11 17.22
C GLY A 169 -4.46 0.77 17.73
N GLU A 170 -3.42 1.03 16.93
CA GLU A 170 -2.04 0.81 17.37
C GLU A 170 -1.61 1.80 18.46
N MET A 171 -2.02 3.06 18.34
CA MET A 171 -1.79 4.06 19.41
C MET A 171 -2.44 3.64 20.73
N GLU A 172 -3.68 3.15 20.71
CA GLU A 172 -4.37 2.63 21.90
C GLU A 172 -3.62 1.41 22.50
N ALA A 173 -3.20 0.46 21.67
CA ALA A 173 -2.46 -0.72 22.13
C ALA A 173 -1.15 -0.33 22.82
N LYS A 174 -0.44 0.65 22.28
CA LYS A 174 0.84 1.14 22.82
C LYS A 174 0.71 1.96 24.14
N LEU A 175 -0.49 2.40 24.49
CA LEU A 175 -0.75 2.96 25.82
C LEU A 175 -0.78 1.88 26.91
N VAL A 176 -1.10 0.63 26.53
CA VAL A 176 -1.09 -0.52 27.44
C VAL A 176 0.33 -1.08 27.57
N ASP A 177 1.00 -1.26 26.44
CA ASP A 177 2.38 -1.76 26.39
C ASP A 177 3.04 -1.20 25.11
N PRO A 178 4.19 -0.50 25.23
CA PRO A 178 4.90 0.09 24.09
C PRO A 178 5.29 -0.90 22.99
N ASP A 179 5.49 -2.18 23.34
CA ASP A 179 5.82 -3.25 22.39
C ASP A 179 4.59 -4.02 21.86
N ALA A 180 3.40 -3.71 22.37
CA ALA A 180 2.17 -4.41 21.96
C ALA A 180 1.83 -4.18 20.49
N GLN A 181 1.23 -5.21 19.90
CA GLN A 181 0.59 -5.16 18.58
C GLN A 181 -0.94 -5.06 18.75
N SER A 182 -1.60 -4.29 17.90
CA SER A 182 -3.06 -4.18 17.94
C SER A 182 -3.72 -5.35 17.20
N ILE A 183 -4.70 -6.01 17.81
CA ILE A 183 -5.62 -6.92 17.14
C ILE A 183 -6.97 -6.21 17.01
N MET A 184 -7.28 -5.77 15.80
CA MET A 184 -8.52 -5.05 15.51
C MET A 184 -9.71 -6.00 15.47
N LEU A 185 -10.83 -5.56 16.03
CA LEU A 185 -12.10 -6.26 15.90
C LEU A 185 -13.03 -5.57 14.89
N ASP A 186 -13.97 -6.32 14.35
CA ASP A 186 -15.12 -5.76 13.63
C ASP A 186 -16.15 -5.18 14.62
N ILE A 187 -17.24 -4.62 14.09
CA ILE A 187 -18.32 -4.04 14.91
C ILE A 187 -19.12 -5.07 15.71
N TYR A 188 -18.96 -6.35 15.42
CA TYR A 188 -19.62 -7.47 16.11
C TYR A 188 -18.70 -8.14 17.15
N GLY A 189 -17.45 -7.70 17.26
CA GLY A 189 -16.47 -8.25 18.19
C GLY A 189 -15.67 -9.42 17.65
N ASN A 190 -15.79 -9.76 16.37
CA ASN A 190 -14.95 -10.79 15.76
C ASN A 190 -13.56 -10.24 15.45
N VAL A 191 -12.53 -11.10 15.57
CA VAL A 191 -11.17 -10.76 15.15
C VAL A 191 -11.14 -10.50 13.65
N ALA A 192 -10.66 -9.33 13.28
CA ALA A 192 -10.59 -8.89 11.89
C ALA A 192 -9.15 -8.93 11.36
N GLU A 193 -8.31 -8.03 11.79
CA GLU A 193 -6.96 -7.88 11.22
C GLU A 193 -5.98 -7.29 12.24
N ASN A 194 -4.70 -7.61 12.07
CA ASN A 194 -3.57 -6.89 12.65
C ASN A 194 -2.99 -5.94 11.59
N LYS A 195 -2.38 -4.83 12.01
CA LYS A 195 -1.71 -3.88 11.10
C LYS A 195 -0.44 -4.47 10.51
#